data_efae59e8d8b04caca19459cb1777de83
#
_entry.id   efae59e8d8b04caca19459cb1777de83
#
_cell.length_a   1.000
_cell.length_b   1.000
_cell.length_c   1.000
_cell.angle_alpha   90.00
_cell.angle_beta   90.00
_cell.angle_gamma   90.00
#
_symmetry.space_group_name_H-M   'P 1'
#
loop_
_entity.id
_entity.type
_entity.pdbx_description
1 polymer ?
#
loop_
_entity_poly.entity_id
_entity_poly.type
_entity_poly.pdbx_seq_one_letter_code
_entity_poly.pdbx_strand_id
1 'polypeptide(L)'
;MSTLLVVMALELESQGLFAARGIPVLYTGIGKVNATYRLARALSEHRAAHGAAPRVVNFGTVGSPKLPAGSVVSCRRFVQRDMDVSGLGFPLGTTPFEDVPAVLEFPALFPELPEAVCGTGDRFETGAPLVDCDVIDMEGYALAKVCLLEGAELGAVKFVTDGADGNAGVDWHDRLPQAARAFIEQYDALLAR
;
A
#
# COMPACT_ATOMS: atom_id res chain seq x y z
N MET A 1 -19.76 -14.26 1.12
CA MET A 1 -18.99 -13.02 0.85
C MET A 1 -17.58 -13.22 1.40
N SER A 2 -16.54 -12.90 0.63
CA SER A 2 -15.16 -12.98 1.12
C SER A 2 -14.99 -11.97 2.26
N THR A 3 -14.38 -12.39 3.38
CA THR A 3 -14.06 -11.50 4.49
C THR A 3 -13.09 -10.41 4.04
N LEU A 4 -13.30 -9.16 4.48
CA LEU A 4 -12.42 -8.04 4.16
C LEU A 4 -11.42 -7.83 5.30
N LEU A 5 -10.13 -7.72 4.96
CA LEU A 5 -9.05 -7.36 5.88
C LEU A 5 -8.53 -5.97 5.52
N VAL A 6 -8.83 -4.99 6.35
CA VAL A 6 -8.29 -3.61 6.19
C VAL A 6 -6.89 -3.55 6.78
N VAL A 7 -5.95 -2.98 6.02
CA VAL A 7 -4.53 -2.88 6.39
C VAL A 7 -4.05 -1.44 6.25
N MET A 8 -3.38 -0.92 7.27
CA MET A 8 -2.69 0.38 7.28
C MET A 8 -1.33 0.25 7.94
N ALA A 9 -0.40 1.14 7.67
CA ALA A 9 0.88 1.14 8.34
C ALA A 9 0.76 1.59 9.80
N LEU A 10 0.12 2.72 10.04
CA LEU A 10 0.02 3.35 11.35
C LEU A 10 -1.43 3.64 11.75
N GLU A 11 -1.72 3.50 13.03
CA GLU A 11 -3.01 3.91 13.60
C GLU A 11 -3.30 5.39 13.37
N LEU A 12 -2.25 6.21 13.33
CA LEU A 12 -2.32 7.64 13.07
C LEU A 12 -2.96 7.97 11.71
N GLU A 13 -2.80 7.12 10.70
CA GLU A 13 -3.40 7.31 9.37
C GLU A 13 -4.92 7.12 9.38
N SER A 14 -5.45 6.35 10.31
CA SER A 14 -6.89 6.13 10.46
C SER A 14 -7.61 7.23 11.22
N GLN A 15 -6.89 8.05 11.99
CA GLN A 15 -7.43 9.10 12.88
C GLN A 15 -8.62 8.61 13.74
N GLY A 16 -8.62 7.33 14.10
CA GLY A 16 -9.69 6.69 14.87
C GLY A 16 -11.01 6.48 14.13
N LEU A 17 -11.15 6.88 12.86
CA LEU A 17 -12.42 6.82 12.13
C LEU A 17 -12.90 5.38 11.90
N PHE A 18 -11.99 4.44 11.66
CA PHE A 18 -12.32 3.02 11.51
C PHE A 18 -12.73 2.41 12.85
N ALA A 19 -11.98 2.69 13.92
CA ALA A 19 -12.28 2.22 15.27
C ALA A 19 -13.63 2.74 15.77
N ALA A 20 -13.98 4.01 15.52
CA ALA A 20 -15.27 4.61 15.89
C ALA A 20 -16.46 3.89 15.22
N ARG A 21 -16.24 3.18 14.11
CA ARG A 21 -17.24 2.39 13.38
C ARG A 21 -17.18 0.89 13.69
N GLY A 22 -16.29 0.47 14.61
CA GLY A 22 -16.08 -0.94 14.91
C GLY A 22 -15.42 -1.74 13.78
N ILE A 23 -14.75 -1.07 12.84
CA ILE A 23 -14.06 -1.70 11.70
C ILE A 23 -12.66 -2.09 12.16
N PRO A 24 -12.33 -3.39 12.20
CA PRO A 24 -10.98 -3.83 12.58
C PRO A 24 -9.96 -3.48 11.49
N VAL A 25 -8.82 -2.95 11.91
CA VAL A 25 -7.69 -2.61 11.04
C VAL A 25 -6.44 -3.34 11.51
N LEU A 26 -5.74 -3.99 10.59
CA LEU A 26 -4.41 -4.53 10.83
C LEU A 26 -3.39 -3.41 10.64
N TYR A 27 -2.83 -2.92 11.74
CA TYR A 27 -1.71 -1.97 11.70
C TYR A 27 -0.40 -2.73 11.64
N THR A 28 0.33 -2.55 10.53
CA THR A 28 1.55 -3.32 10.26
C THR A 28 2.80 -2.75 10.92
N GLY A 29 2.83 -1.46 11.18
CA GLY A 29 4.06 -0.69 11.39
C GLY A 29 4.70 -0.30 10.07
N ILE A 30 5.71 0.56 10.14
CA ILE A 30 6.42 1.11 8.98
C ILE A 30 7.41 0.09 8.42
N GLY A 31 7.51 0.06 7.08
CA GLY A 31 8.55 -0.62 6.34
C GLY A 31 8.18 -2.04 5.90
N LYS A 32 8.90 -2.51 4.88
CA LYS A 32 8.64 -3.78 4.19
C LYS A 32 8.66 -4.99 5.11
N VAL A 33 9.60 -5.04 6.05
CA VAL A 33 9.75 -6.20 6.97
C VAL A 33 8.54 -6.32 7.90
N ASN A 34 8.11 -5.21 8.50
CA ASN A 34 6.93 -5.18 9.38
C ASN A 34 5.65 -5.53 8.61
N ALA A 35 5.47 -4.93 7.43
CA ALA A 35 4.32 -5.20 6.57
C ALA A 35 4.24 -6.67 6.18
N THR A 36 5.36 -7.26 5.73
CA THR A 36 5.45 -8.69 5.38
C THR A 36 5.07 -9.57 6.56
N TYR A 37 5.72 -9.38 7.71
CA TYR A 37 5.52 -10.23 8.88
C TYR A 37 4.06 -10.19 9.39
N ARG A 38 3.52 -8.99 9.53
CA ARG A 38 2.16 -8.82 10.08
C ARG A 38 1.09 -9.35 9.12
N LEU A 39 1.20 -9.06 7.83
CA LEU A 39 0.21 -9.52 6.86
C LEU A 39 0.28 -11.03 6.64
N ALA A 40 1.47 -11.60 6.45
CA ALA A 40 1.62 -13.05 6.26
C ALA A 40 1.03 -13.83 7.45
N ARG A 41 1.30 -13.37 8.67
CA ARG A 41 0.73 -13.97 9.89
C ARG A 41 -0.80 -13.87 9.90
N ALA A 42 -1.37 -12.68 9.63
CA ALA A 42 -2.81 -12.47 9.62
C ALA A 42 -3.52 -13.33 8.56
N LEU A 43 -2.94 -13.45 7.36
CA LEU A 43 -3.48 -14.31 6.31
C LEU A 43 -3.43 -15.79 6.68
N SER A 44 -2.33 -16.24 7.30
CA SER A 44 -2.20 -17.62 7.78
C SER A 44 -3.22 -17.96 8.87
N GLU A 45 -3.37 -17.07 9.87
CA GLU A 45 -4.36 -17.22 10.95
C GLU A 45 -5.80 -17.23 10.39
N HIS A 46 -6.11 -16.32 9.46
CA HIS A 46 -7.43 -16.26 8.82
C HIS A 46 -7.72 -17.52 8.00
N ARG A 47 -6.77 -18.01 7.23
CA ARG A 47 -6.92 -19.23 6.42
C ARG A 47 -7.13 -20.45 7.30
N ALA A 48 -6.40 -20.56 8.42
CA ALA A 48 -6.57 -21.63 9.38
C ALA A 48 -7.99 -21.64 10.01
N ALA A 49 -8.56 -20.46 10.27
CA ALA A 49 -9.88 -20.31 10.86
C ALA A 49 -11.04 -20.47 9.85
N HIS A 50 -10.85 -20.04 8.59
CA HIS A 50 -11.94 -19.89 7.62
C HIS A 50 -11.75 -20.67 6.30
N GLY A 51 -10.62 -21.37 6.13
CA GLY A 51 -10.34 -22.20 4.94
C GLY A 51 -9.92 -21.40 3.68
N ALA A 52 -9.98 -20.07 3.70
CA ALA A 52 -9.66 -19.21 2.57
C ALA A 52 -8.98 -17.91 3.03
N ALA A 53 -8.21 -17.29 2.14
CA ALA A 53 -7.66 -15.96 2.41
C ALA A 53 -8.75 -14.89 2.33
N PRO A 54 -8.68 -13.81 3.15
CA PRO A 54 -9.57 -12.68 3.03
C PRO A 54 -9.17 -11.83 1.80
N ARG A 55 -10.08 -10.96 1.35
CA ARG A 55 -9.70 -9.85 0.46
C ARG A 55 -8.99 -8.79 1.29
N VAL A 56 -7.79 -8.40 0.86
CA VAL A 56 -6.97 -7.38 1.52
C VAL A 56 -7.25 -6.02 0.92
N VAL A 57 -7.48 -5.01 1.76
CA VAL A 57 -7.59 -3.61 1.32
C VAL A 57 -6.59 -2.78 2.11
N ASN A 58 -5.60 -2.24 1.42
CA ASN A 58 -4.63 -1.34 1.99
C ASN A 58 -5.06 0.12 1.79
N PHE A 59 -5.19 0.85 2.87
CA PHE A 59 -5.28 2.31 2.88
C PHE A 59 -3.97 2.87 3.44
N GLY A 60 -3.42 3.90 2.81
CA GLY A 60 -2.17 4.50 3.28
C GLY A 60 -1.83 5.80 2.58
N THR A 61 -1.02 6.60 3.24
CA THR A 61 -0.50 7.85 2.72
C THR A 61 0.73 7.64 1.85
N VAL A 62 0.95 8.53 0.90
CA VAL A 62 2.07 8.46 -0.06
C VAL A 62 2.59 9.86 -0.36
N GLY A 63 3.89 9.93 -0.68
CA GLY A 63 4.45 11.08 -1.39
C GLY A 63 4.34 10.90 -2.91
N SER A 64 4.34 12.01 -3.66
CA SER A 64 4.38 11.95 -5.12
C SER A 64 5.05 13.16 -5.73
N PRO A 65 6.08 12.98 -6.59
CA PRO A 65 6.62 14.07 -7.38
C PRO A 65 5.78 14.39 -8.64
N LYS A 66 4.77 13.55 -8.95
CA LYS A 66 3.98 13.65 -10.18
C LYS A 66 2.54 14.11 -9.94
N LEU A 67 1.97 13.78 -8.78
CA LEU A 67 0.57 14.03 -8.46
C LEU A 67 0.45 15.09 -7.37
N PRO A 68 -0.55 15.99 -7.45
CA PRO A 68 -0.74 17.01 -6.43
C PRO A 68 -1.18 16.41 -5.11
N ALA A 69 -0.74 17.01 -4.01
CA ALA A 69 -1.20 16.68 -2.67
C ALA A 69 -2.73 16.83 -2.56
N GLY A 70 -3.37 15.90 -1.87
CA GLY A 70 -4.83 15.76 -1.81
C GLY A 70 -5.42 14.79 -2.85
N SER A 71 -4.62 14.29 -3.80
CA SER A 71 -5.07 13.28 -4.75
C SER A 71 -5.35 11.96 -4.05
N VAL A 72 -6.43 11.27 -4.45
CA VAL A 72 -6.76 9.91 -4.07
C VAL A 72 -6.62 9.01 -5.29
N VAL A 73 -5.83 7.95 -5.17
CA VAL A 73 -5.54 7.05 -6.30
C VAL A 73 -5.71 5.58 -5.90
N SER A 74 -6.01 4.74 -6.87
CA SER A 74 -5.96 3.29 -6.74
C SER A 74 -4.64 2.77 -7.24
N CYS A 75 -3.91 2.03 -6.41
CA CYS A 75 -2.70 1.33 -6.82
C CYS A 75 -3.00 -0.15 -7.03
N ARG A 76 -2.81 -0.62 -8.26
CA ARG A 76 -2.87 -2.04 -8.60
C ARG A 76 -1.56 -2.59 -9.13
N ARG A 77 -0.60 -1.70 -9.42
CA ARG A 77 0.77 -2.02 -9.83
C ARG A 77 1.76 -1.55 -8.78
N PHE A 78 2.65 -2.46 -8.38
CA PHE A 78 3.62 -2.22 -7.31
C PHE A 78 5.02 -2.58 -7.77
N VAL A 79 5.99 -1.70 -7.47
CA VAL A 79 7.41 -1.88 -7.77
C VAL A 79 8.25 -1.72 -6.51
N GLN A 80 9.32 -2.49 -6.38
CA GLN A 80 10.27 -2.33 -5.28
C GLN A 80 11.37 -1.35 -5.70
N ARG A 81 11.20 -0.06 -5.37
CA ARG A 81 12.04 1.04 -5.88
C ARG A 81 13.47 1.05 -5.34
N ASP A 82 13.72 0.39 -4.24
CA ASP A 82 15.02 0.32 -3.56
C ASP A 82 15.74 -1.04 -3.75
N MET A 83 15.21 -1.92 -4.60
CA MET A 83 15.89 -3.14 -5.00
C MET A 83 16.85 -2.83 -6.15
N ASP A 84 18.12 -2.64 -5.82
CA ASP A 84 19.19 -2.41 -6.79
C ASP A 84 20.27 -3.48 -6.68
N VAL A 85 20.26 -4.38 -7.62
CA VAL A 85 21.26 -5.43 -7.83
C VAL A 85 21.80 -5.38 -9.24
N SER A 86 21.81 -4.20 -9.84
CA SER A 86 22.35 -3.96 -11.20
C SER A 86 23.81 -4.36 -11.33
N GLY A 87 24.60 -4.28 -10.26
CA GLY A 87 25.95 -4.80 -10.19
C GLY A 87 26.09 -6.31 -10.45
N LEU A 88 25.00 -7.07 -10.34
CA LEU A 88 24.92 -8.49 -10.70
C LEU A 88 24.28 -8.73 -12.08
N GLY A 89 23.98 -7.66 -12.83
CA GLY A 89 23.39 -7.73 -14.16
C GLY A 89 21.85 -7.85 -14.18
N PHE A 90 21.17 -7.64 -13.06
CA PHE A 90 19.71 -7.64 -13.01
C PHE A 90 19.16 -6.22 -13.17
N PRO A 91 17.98 -6.05 -13.81
CA PRO A 91 17.31 -4.75 -13.88
C PRO A 91 16.93 -4.22 -12.49
N LEU A 92 16.86 -2.88 -12.35
CA LEU A 92 16.35 -2.23 -11.16
C LEU A 92 14.94 -2.74 -10.80
N GLY A 93 14.66 -2.86 -9.51
CA GLY A 93 13.38 -3.36 -9.00
C GLY A 93 13.18 -4.87 -9.11
N THR A 94 14.11 -5.59 -9.71
CA THR A 94 14.03 -7.06 -9.88
C THR A 94 14.70 -7.79 -8.72
N THR A 95 13.98 -8.68 -8.04
CA THR A 95 14.58 -9.60 -7.07
C THR A 95 15.24 -10.75 -7.83
N PRO A 96 16.56 -10.97 -7.67
CA PRO A 96 17.26 -12.04 -8.39
C PRO A 96 16.74 -13.45 -8.06
N PHE A 97 16.79 -14.33 -9.05
CA PHE A 97 16.51 -15.77 -8.88
C PHE A 97 15.10 -16.12 -8.39
N GLU A 98 14.16 -15.18 -8.46
CA GLU A 98 12.75 -15.41 -8.20
C GLU A 98 11.95 -15.43 -9.51
N ASP A 99 10.98 -16.33 -9.60
CA ASP A 99 9.98 -16.35 -10.70
C ASP A 99 8.80 -15.42 -10.38
N VAL A 100 9.13 -14.17 -10.02
CA VAL A 100 8.18 -13.12 -9.70
C VAL A 100 8.53 -11.88 -10.52
N PRO A 101 7.58 -11.28 -11.27
CA PRO A 101 7.87 -10.11 -12.09
C PRO A 101 8.26 -8.90 -11.22
N ALA A 102 9.10 -8.00 -11.77
CA ALA A 102 9.50 -6.78 -11.09
C ALA A 102 8.31 -5.85 -10.78
N VAL A 103 7.27 -5.91 -11.60
CA VAL A 103 6.00 -5.20 -11.39
C VAL A 103 4.94 -6.23 -10.99
N LEU A 104 4.45 -6.13 -9.76
CA LEU A 104 3.32 -6.92 -9.29
C LEU A 104 2.02 -6.23 -9.70
N GLU A 105 1.07 -6.98 -10.29
CA GLU A 105 -0.19 -6.42 -10.78
C GLU A 105 -1.38 -7.22 -10.24
N PHE A 106 -2.42 -6.48 -9.83
CA PHE A 106 -3.67 -7.02 -9.29
C PHE A 106 -4.87 -6.51 -10.07
N PRO A 107 -6.02 -7.22 -10.04
CA PRO A 107 -7.28 -6.71 -10.57
C PRO A 107 -7.68 -5.38 -9.92
N ALA A 108 -8.35 -4.51 -10.68
CA ALA A 108 -8.83 -3.23 -10.16
C ALA A 108 -9.98 -3.44 -9.17
N LEU A 109 -9.73 -3.14 -7.89
CA LEU A 109 -10.76 -3.17 -6.84
C LEU A 109 -11.49 -1.82 -6.69
N PHE A 110 -10.85 -0.74 -7.12
CA PHE A 110 -11.40 0.64 -7.09
C PHE A 110 -11.31 1.27 -8.49
N PRO A 111 -12.11 0.77 -9.47
CA PRO A 111 -11.97 1.17 -10.87
C PRO A 111 -12.41 2.61 -11.15
N GLU A 112 -13.13 3.27 -10.23
CA GLU A 112 -13.53 4.68 -10.33
C GLU A 112 -12.45 5.66 -9.94
N LEU A 113 -11.39 5.21 -9.24
CA LEU A 113 -10.26 6.06 -8.88
C LEU A 113 -9.21 6.09 -10.00
N PRO A 114 -8.51 7.21 -10.18
CA PRO A 114 -7.34 7.24 -11.06
C PRO A 114 -6.31 6.18 -10.64
N GLU A 115 -5.75 5.48 -11.63
CA GLU A 115 -4.71 4.48 -11.38
C GLU A 115 -3.34 5.12 -11.20
N ALA A 116 -2.52 4.55 -10.30
CA ALA A 116 -1.14 4.93 -10.08
C ALA A 116 -0.25 3.69 -9.83
N VAL A 117 1.01 3.79 -10.22
CA VAL A 117 2.06 2.83 -9.87
C VAL A 117 2.66 3.19 -8.52
N CYS A 118 2.63 2.26 -7.57
CA CYS A 118 3.19 2.45 -6.23
C CYS A 118 4.63 1.94 -6.18
N GLY A 119 5.58 2.82 -5.85
CA GLY A 119 6.97 2.49 -5.62
C GLY A 119 7.29 2.40 -4.13
N THR A 120 7.64 1.19 -3.65
CA THR A 120 7.91 0.92 -2.25
C THR A 120 9.40 0.82 -1.94
N GLY A 121 9.84 1.42 -0.84
CA GLY A 121 11.21 1.28 -0.32
C GLY A 121 11.33 1.73 1.13
N ASP A 122 12.32 1.17 1.86
CA ASP A 122 12.52 1.44 3.30
C ASP A 122 13.29 2.75 3.57
N ARG A 123 13.46 3.58 2.55
CA ARG A 123 14.02 4.93 2.69
C ARG A 123 12.93 5.98 2.49
N PHE A 124 12.85 6.94 3.42
CA PHE A 124 12.05 8.13 3.22
C PHE A 124 12.62 8.92 2.03
N GLU A 125 11.81 9.06 0.97
CA GLU A 125 12.28 9.62 -0.30
C GLU A 125 12.08 11.14 -0.31
N THR A 126 13.13 11.85 -0.69
CA THR A 126 13.13 13.31 -0.83
C THR A 126 13.58 13.76 -2.23
N GLY A 127 13.52 12.85 -3.20
CA GLY A 127 13.93 13.09 -4.58
C GLY A 127 13.27 12.13 -5.56
N ALA A 128 13.68 12.18 -6.81
CA ALA A 128 13.18 11.28 -7.84
C ALA A 128 13.63 9.84 -7.56
N PRO A 129 12.71 8.85 -7.52
CA PRO A 129 13.07 7.46 -7.34
C PRO A 129 13.81 6.90 -8.56
N LEU A 130 14.70 5.93 -8.33
CA LEU A 130 15.46 5.26 -9.41
C LEU A 130 14.56 4.40 -10.30
N VAL A 131 13.50 3.83 -9.75
CA VAL A 131 12.49 3.03 -10.48
C VAL A 131 11.28 3.93 -10.75
N ASP A 132 10.81 3.97 -12.00
CA ASP A 132 9.66 4.79 -12.37
C ASP A 132 8.39 4.33 -11.63
N CYS A 133 7.78 5.27 -10.89
CA CYS A 133 6.53 5.10 -10.17
C CYS A 133 5.81 6.45 -10.05
N ASP A 134 4.53 6.42 -9.73
CA ASP A 134 3.72 7.64 -9.64
C ASP A 134 3.60 8.12 -8.19
N VAL A 135 3.54 7.19 -7.25
CA VAL A 135 3.45 7.45 -5.81
C VAL A 135 4.46 6.59 -5.04
N ILE A 136 4.87 7.06 -3.88
CA ILE A 136 5.97 6.49 -3.09
C ILE A 136 5.47 6.17 -1.69
N ASP A 137 5.67 4.91 -1.26
CA ASP A 137 5.39 4.46 0.11
C ASP A 137 6.51 3.59 0.69
N MET A 138 6.25 2.98 1.84
CA MET A 138 7.21 2.11 2.51
C MET A 138 6.70 0.67 2.71
N GLU A 139 5.47 0.30 2.29
CA GLU A 139 4.86 -1.01 2.57
C GLU A 139 4.23 -1.69 1.36
N GLY A 140 3.69 -0.94 0.40
CA GLY A 140 2.76 -1.43 -0.62
C GLY A 140 3.26 -2.63 -1.42
N TYR A 141 4.53 -2.63 -1.87
CA TYR A 141 5.12 -3.78 -2.56
C TYR A 141 5.20 -5.02 -1.67
N ALA A 142 5.56 -4.85 -0.40
CA ALA A 142 5.64 -5.97 0.54
C ALA A 142 4.25 -6.60 0.77
N LEU A 143 3.22 -5.77 0.94
CA LEU A 143 1.83 -6.23 1.04
C LEU A 143 1.40 -6.95 -0.23
N ALA A 144 1.72 -6.39 -1.41
CA ALA A 144 1.42 -6.97 -2.70
C ALA A 144 2.11 -8.33 -2.89
N LYS A 145 3.39 -8.42 -2.55
CA LYS A 145 4.14 -9.68 -2.66
C LYS A 145 3.57 -10.78 -1.76
N VAL A 146 3.23 -10.45 -0.52
CA VAL A 146 2.57 -11.40 0.39
C VAL A 146 1.22 -11.84 -0.17
N CYS A 147 0.38 -10.92 -0.66
CA CYS A 147 -0.91 -11.28 -1.24
C CYS A 147 -0.74 -12.19 -2.47
N LEU A 148 0.23 -11.90 -3.35
CA LEU A 148 0.53 -12.74 -4.51
C LEU A 148 0.93 -14.17 -4.10
N LEU A 149 1.86 -14.30 -3.17
CA LEU A 149 2.36 -15.61 -2.71
C LEU A 149 1.30 -16.40 -1.93
N GLU A 150 0.41 -15.71 -1.23
CA GLU A 150 -0.69 -16.32 -0.47
C GLU A 150 -1.98 -16.50 -1.30
N GLY A 151 -2.01 -16.05 -2.55
CA GLY A 151 -3.20 -16.13 -3.41
C GLY A 151 -4.38 -15.30 -2.89
N ALA A 152 -4.10 -14.17 -2.21
CA ALA A 152 -5.09 -13.25 -1.71
C ALA A 152 -5.33 -12.11 -2.72
N GLU A 153 -6.57 -11.63 -2.84
CA GLU A 153 -6.89 -10.40 -3.58
C GLU A 153 -6.36 -9.17 -2.83
N LEU A 154 -5.81 -8.21 -3.56
CA LEU A 154 -5.36 -6.93 -3.01
C LEU A 154 -5.99 -5.77 -3.75
N GLY A 155 -6.56 -4.81 -2.99
CA GLY A 155 -6.86 -3.45 -3.45
C GLY A 155 -6.09 -2.45 -2.60
N ALA A 156 -5.56 -1.39 -3.20
CA ALA A 156 -4.90 -0.34 -2.46
C ALA A 156 -5.41 1.04 -2.88
N VAL A 157 -5.78 1.84 -1.89
CA VAL A 157 -6.12 3.25 -2.05
C VAL A 157 -5.07 4.08 -1.34
N LYS A 158 -4.49 5.01 -2.08
CA LYS A 158 -3.44 5.88 -1.58
C LYS A 158 -3.88 7.34 -1.63
N PHE A 159 -3.54 8.08 -0.56
CA PHE A 159 -3.77 9.52 -0.47
C PHE A 159 -2.42 10.23 -0.55
N VAL A 160 -2.28 11.13 -1.50
CA VAL A 160 -1.04 11.92 -1.68
C VAL A 160 -0.98 13.02 -0.64
N THR A 161 -0.02 12.94 0.28
CA THR A 161 0.16 13.94 1.35
C THR A 161 1.14 15.03 0.97
N ASP A 162 2.16 14.72 0.17
CA ASP A 162 3.31 15.58 -0.05
C ASP A 162 3.97 15.37 -1.43
N GLY A 163 4.90 16.24 -1.75
CA GLY A 163 5.64 16.21 -3.02
C GLY A 163 6.84 15.26 -3.04
N ALA A 164 7.04 14.40 -2.04
CA ALA A 164 8.25 13.61 -1.84
C ALA A 164 9.52 14.50 -1.85
N ASP A 165 9.47 15.63 -1.15
CA ASP A 165 10.52 16.64 -1.09
C ASP A 165 10.95 16.96 0.35
N GLY A 166 11.76 18.00 0.55
CA GLY A 166 12.27 18.38 1.87
C GLY A 166 11.21 18.80 2.90
N ASN A 167 9.96 19.08 2.49
CA ASN A 167 8.84 19.47 3.37
C ASN A 167 7.90 18.31 3.68
N ALA A 168 8.12 17.15 3.07
CA ALA A 168 7.22 15.99 3.12
C ALA A 168 6.76 15.60 4.53
N GLY A 169 7.65 15.68 5.54
CA GLY A 169 7.30 15.30 6.91
C GLY A 169 6.26 16.22 7.58
N VAL A 170 6.28 17.52 7.31
CA VAL A 170 5.31 18.49 7.84
C VAL A 170 3.98 18.33 7.11
N ASP A 171 4.03 18.30 5.78
CA ASP A 171 2.87 18.16 4.91
C ASP A 171 2.11 16.85 5.19
N TRP A 172 2.83 15.76 5.44
CA TRP A 172 2.26 14.47 5.80
C TRP A 172 1.37 14.57 7.04
N HIS A 173 1.90 15.15 8.14
CA HIS A 173 1.17 15.22 9.40
C HIS A 173 -0.11 16.07 9.30
N ASP A 174 -0.03 17.20 8.62
CA ASP A 174 -1.14 18.15 8.49
C ASP A 174 -2.30 17.59 7.64
N ARG A 175 -2.01 16.64 6.74
CA ARG A 175 -3.01 16.04 5.83
C ARG A 175 -3.63 14.74 6.33
N LEU A 176 -3.15 14.15 7.43
CA LEU A 176 -3.70 12.91 7.97
C LEU A 176 -5.21 12.95 8.21
N PRO A 177 -5.83 14.03 8.74
CA PRO A 177 -7.29 14.07 8.92
C PRO A 177 -8.06 14.02 7.58
N GLN A 178 -7.49 14.58 6.52
CA GLN A 178 -8.09 14.53 5.18
C GLN A 178 -7.93 13.12 4.57
N ALA A 179 -6.77 12.52 4.71
CA ALA A 179 -6.51 11.16 4.28
C ALA A 179 -7.47 10.15 4.93
N ALA A 180 -7.63 10.22 6.25
CA ALA A 180 -8.51 9.33 6.99
C ALA A 180 -9.98 9.42 6.53
N ARG A 181 -10.47 10.63 6.22
CA ARG A 181 -11.81 10.81 5.64
C ARG A 181 -11.93 10.18 4.26
N ALA A 182 -10.95 10.40 3.39
CA ALA A 182 -10.93 9.78 2.07
C ALA A 182 -10.92 8.23 2.16
N PHE A 183 -10.17 7.67 3.10
CA PHE A 183 -10.12 6.21 3.29
C PHE A 183 -11.46 5.62 3.73
N ILE A 184 -12.15 6.25 4.67
CA ILE A 184 -13.45 5.77 5.13
C ILE A 184 -14.53 5.90 4.04
N GLU A 185 -14.48 6.95 3.21
CA GLU A 185 -15.35 7.13 2.05
C GLU A 185 -15.15 6.01 1.02
N GLN A 186 -13.89 5.65 0.73
CA GLN A 186 -13.58 4.56 -0.21
C GLN A 186 -13.92 3.18 0.37
N TYR A 187 -13.78 2.99 1.67
CA TYR A 187 -14.26 1.79 2.35
C TYR A 187 -15.78 1.62 2.19
N ASP A 188 -16.56 2.69 2.44
CA ASP A 188 -18.01 2.68 2.28
C ASP A 188 -18.42 2.42 0.82
N ALA A 189 -17.75 3.05 -0.14
CA ALA A 189 -18.00 2.83 -1.56
C ALA A 189 -17.73 1.38 -1.99
N LEU A 190 -16.71 0.74 -1.40
CA LEU A 190 -16.42 -0.68 -1.66
C LEU A 190 -17.52 -1.60 -1.13
N LEU A 191 -18.07 -1.33 0.05
CA LEU A 191 -19.13 -2.14 0.66
C LEU A 191 -20.50 -1.97 -0.04
N ALA A 192 -20.71 -0.86 -0.73
CA ALA A 192 -21.97 -0.56 -1.44
C ALA A 192 -22.10 -1.29 -2.80
N ARG A 193 -21.07 -2.03 -3.24
CA ARG A 193 -21.03 -2.83 -4.49
C ARG A 193 -21.41 -4.27 -4.22
#